data_87a8ed7f62c5138993286ab6ab287400
#
_entry.id   87a8ed7f62c5138993286ab6ab287400
#
_cell.length_a   1.000
_cell.length_b   1.000
_cell.length_c   1.000
_cell.angle_alpha   90.00
_cell.angle_beta   90.00
_cell.angle_gamma   90.00
#
_symmetry.space_group_name_H-M   'P 1'
#
loop_
_entity.id
_entity.type
_entity.pdbx_description
1 polymer ?
#
loop_
_entity_poly.entity_id
_entity_poly.type
_entity_poly.pdbx_seq_one_letter_code
_entity_poly.pdbx_strand_id
1 'polypeptide(L)'
;MKKKLFYSFLIFALAVILGTSVINTVEVNAASKPAMEKKKVTLYTNSDPYTIQINNLAKNATVKYKSSNKKIITVSKKGEVKPVAEGKASVKATVKQNGKTYKIKTVFTVKKTKETASNKTGEYKKKAEALIKELDASATVENYMVDTSTIKVISSKEAVDKYIYNKSRYASSRSYLFITDLSQLRSYEEYMDLYPIITSIKFCNVTKYINMIEVEMEIKSDSIMFDDEFAIENAINSGSTSDLNSDELALYKKLSALAKELNGKKEYDTVKNIHDYIVLNTLYPMSYSGNSIHTVSSALNEGKAVCDGYSKLFYFLCKMNGIDCVLVTGTATDSTNYTEDHAWNKVKINGKWYAIDVTWDDPCPDEKGRVLYDYFLVTDEDMNRNHKTSMKNLPEATSKDLGIIYNKYADYTTRLDTTKEVKNYMSKCIDEVLGKKYDLTIKFIYTKSDISIEDTINDVLLGYNKKYGCGYSLNRESAGILGLAYTIRVFK
;
A
#
# COMPACT_ATOMS: atom_id res chain seq x y z
N MET A 1 2.21 26.54 16.86
CA MET A 1 2.43 25.78 18.10
C MET A 1 1.88 26.41 19.40
N LYS A 2 1.45 27.67 19.44
CA LYS A 2 0.93 28.31 20.69
C LYS A 2 -0.61 28.36 20.84
N LYS A 3 -1.39 27.97 19.86
CA LYS A 3 -2.87 27.97 19.93
C LYS A 3 -3.51 26.60 20.24
N LYS A 4 -2.80 25.50 20.16
CA LYS A 4 -3.31 24.16 20.52
C LYS A 4 -3.24 23.83 22.02
N LEU A 5 -2.45 24.58 22.80
CA LEU A 5 -2.34 24.35 24.24
C LEU A 5 -3.48 25.02 25.07
N PHE A 6 -4.24 25.91 24.46
CA PHE A 6 -5.25 26.69 25.21
C PHE A 6 -6.61 25.98 25.34
N TYR A 7 -6.93 25.07 24.43
CA TYR A 7 -8.19 24.31 24.45
C TYR A 7 -8.17 23.09 25.37
N SER A 8 -6.99 22.53 25.63
CA SER A 8 -6.85 21.37 26.52
C SER A 8 -6.98 21.72 28.00
N PHE A 9 -6.75 22.97 28.38
CA PHE A 9 -6.86 23.43 29.80
C PHE A 9 -8.27 23.86 30.18
N LEU A 10 -9.13 24.22 29.23
CA LEU A 10 -10.49 24.71 29.56
C LEU A 10 -11.47 23.56 29.84
N ILE A 11 -11.22 22.35 29.36
CA ILE A 11 -12.08 21.18 29.62
C ILE A 11 -11.79 20.57 31.01
N PHE A 12 -10.58 20.78 31.55
CA PHE A 12 -10.21 20.24 32.85
C PHE A 12 -10.71 21.11 34.02
N ALA A 13 -10.99 22.39 33.78
CA ALA A 13 -11.43 23.33 34.84
C ALA A 13 -12.94 23.29 35.08
N LEU A 14 -13.76 22.73 34.17
CA LEU A 14 -15.22 22.68 34.35
C LEU A 14 -15.71 21.40 35.04
N ALA A 15 -14.87 20.39 35.20
CA ALA A 15 -15.21 19.11 35.82
C ALA A 15 -15.09 19.11 37.37
N VAL A 16 -14.53 20.18 37.95
CA VAL A 16 -14.28 20.24 39.40
C VAL A 16 -15.41 20.98 40.21
N ILE A 17 -16.37 21.59 39.52
CA ILE A 17 -17.39 22.45 40.18
C ILE A 17 -18.75 21.77 40.33
N LEU A 18 -18.99 20.66 39.67
CA LEU A 18 -20.21 19.87 39.87
C LEU A 18 -19.87 18.52 40.50
N GLY A 19 -19.98 18.42 41.81
CA GLY A 19 -19.72 17.21 42.57
C GLY A 19 -20.66 16.05 42.23
N THR A 20 -20.47 15.47 41.06
CA THR A 20 -21.02 14.18 40.66
C THR A 20 -19.88 13.21 40.55
N SER A 21 -19.84 12.22 41.43
CA SER A 21 -18.96 11.07 41.35
C SER A 21 -19.16 10.37 40.02
N VAL A 22 -18.31 10.69 39.02
CA VAL A 22 -18.20 9.87 37.81
C VAL A 22 -17.47 8.61 38.24
N ILE A 23 -18.24 7.54 38.42
CA ILE A 23 -17.69 6.20 38.47
C ILE A 23 -17.07 5.98 37.08
N ASN A 24 -15.74 6.14 36.96
CA ASN A 24 -15.00 5.64 35.81
C ASN A 24 -15.14 4.12 35.84
N THR A 25 -16.10 3.62 35.10
CA THR A 25 -16.05 2.24 34.66
C THR A 25 -14.85 2.14 33.73
N VAL A 26 -13.70 1.76 34.27
CA VAL A 26 -12.60 1.23 33.49
C VAL A 26 -13.20 0.03 32.77
N GLU A 27 -13.53 0.17 31.49
CA GLU A 27 -13.73 -0.99 30.64
C GLU A 27 -12.42 -1.79 30.70
N VAL A 28 -12.43 -2.82 31.52
CA VAL A 28 -11.42 -3.85 31.52
C VAL A 28 -11.61 -4.58 30.20
N ASN A 29 -10.94 -4.08 29.17
CA ASN A 29 -10.79 -4.83 27.93
C ASN A 29 -10.35 -6.23 28.34
N ALA A 30 -11.21 -7.22 28.11
CA ALA A 30 -10.94 -8.60 28.47
C ALA A 30 -9.63 -9.00 27.80
N ALA A 31 -8.56 -9.14 28.61
CA ALA A 31 -7.22 -9.42 28.11
C ALA A 31 -7.31 -10.61 27.15
N SER A 32 -6.96 -10.38 25.90
CA SER A 32 -7.06 -11.40 24.83
C SER A 32 -6.31 -12.66 25.26
N LYS A 33 -6.87 -13.81 24.96
CA LYS A 33 -6.29 -15.12 25.34
C LYS A 33 -4.95 -15.32 24.63
N PRO A 34 -3.93 -15.87 25.30
CA PRO A 34 -2.68 -16.20 24.64
C PRO A 34 -2.90 -17.20 23.50
N ALA A 35 -2.27 -16.96 22.35
CA ALA A 35 -2.36 -17.81 21.18
C ALA A 35 -1.00 -18.04 20.57
N MET A 36 -0.76 -19.22 19.97
CA MET A 36 0.43 -19.45 19.15
C MET A 36 0.35 -18.58 17.91
N GLU A 37 1.41 -17.86 17.58
CA GLU A 37 1.53 -17.09 16.32
C GLU A 37 1.31 -18.03 15.11
N LYS A 38 2.01 -19.16 15.10
CA LYS A 38 1.86 -20.16 14.05
C LYS A 38 1.29 -21.47 14.61
N LYS A 39 0.17 -21.94 14.04
CA LYS A 39 -0.46 -23.22 14.40
C LYS A 39 0.23 -24.43 13.77
N LYS A 40 0.90 -24.23 12.62
CA LYS A 40 1.66 -25.26 11.89
C LYS A 40 3.00 -24.68 11.47
N VAL A 41 4.07 -25.45 11.57
CA VAL A 41 5.43 -25.10 11.15
C VAL A 41 6.06 -26.32 10.48
N THR A 42 6.69 -26.11 9.33
CA THR A 42 7.53 -27.14 8.68
C THR A 42 8.99 -26.84 8.97
N LEU A 43 9.72 -27.85 9.41
CA LEU A 43 11.18 -27.82 9.60
C LEU A 43 11.80 -28.96 8.79
N TYR A 44 13.11 -28.87 8.58
CA TYR A 44 13.89 -29.95 8.02
C TYR A 44 14.87 -30.48 9.07
N THR A 45 15.38 -31.67 8.90
CA THR A 45 16.27 -32.30 9.88
C THR A 45 17.55 -31.51 10.17
N ASN A 46 17.94 -30.62 9.25
CA ASN A 46 19.07 -29.68 9.34
C ASN A 46 18.67 -28.22 9.59
N SER A 47 17.39 -27.92 9.82
CA SER A 47 16.95 -26.54 10.10
C SER A 47 17.55 -26.02 11.41
N ASP A 48 17.85 -24.73 11.43
CA ASP A 48 18.14 -24.01 12.65
C ASP A 48 17.00 -24.09 13.67
N PRO A 49 17.27 -23.87 14.95
CA PRO A 49 16.24 -23.88 15.98
C PRO A 49 15.16 -22.83 15.71
N TYR A 50 13.91 -23.26 15.68
CA TYR A 50 12.74 -22.38 15.53
C TYR A 50 12.27 -21.88 16.90
N THR A 51 12.16 -20.57 17.11
CA THR A 51 11.64 -20.01 18.35
C THR A 51 10.12 -19.78 18.24
N ILE A 52 9.36 -20.44 19.12
CA ILE A 52 7.90 -20.29 19.21
C ILE A 52 7.55 -18.89 19.71
N GLN A 53 6.74 -18.17 18.95
CA GLN A 53 6.14 -16.89 19.36
C GLN A 53 4.73 -17.12 19.87
N ILE A 54 4.38 -16.43 20.96
CA ILE A 54 3.04 -16.48 21.56
C ILE A 54 2.50 -15.06 21.68
N ASN A 55 1.40 -14.78 21.00
CA ASN A 55 0.70 -13.50 21.04
C ASN A 55 -0.08 -13.34 22.35
N ASN A 56 -0.34 -12.14 22.76
CA ASN A 56 -1.14 -11.75 23.94
C ASN A 56 -0.58 -12.29 25.28
N LEU A 57 0.74 -12.36 25.43
CA LEU A 57 1.38 -12.65 26.70
C LEU A 57 1.37 -11.43 27.63
N ALA A 58 0.87 -11.60 28.85
CA ALA A 58 0.98 -10.57 29.89
C ALA A 58 2.43 -10.45 30.40
N LYS A 59 2.85 -9.27 30.88
CA LYS A 59 4.22 -9.04 31.40
C LYS A 59 4.65 -10.03 32.49
N ASN A 60 3.72 -10.56 33.25
CA ASN A 60 3.94 -11.53 34.32
C ASN A 60 3.60 -12.99 33.92
N ALA A 61 3.43 -13.26 32.63
CA ALA A 61 3.12 -14.59 32.16
C ALA A 61 4.27 -15.58 32.37
N THR A 62 3.95 -16.79 32.78
CA THR A 62 4.91 -17.90 32.80
C THR A 62 4.53 -18.94 31.76
N VAL A 63 5.50 -19.40 30.99
CA VAL A 63 5.29 -20.34 29.90
C VAL A 63 6.14 -21.58 30.11
N LYS A 64 5.52 -22.78 30.00
CA LYS A 64 6.21 -24.06 30.01
C LYS A 64 5.91 -24.81 28.72
N TYR A 65 6.96 -25.22 28.02
CA TYR A 65 6.86 -25.93 26.75
C TYR A 65 7.08 -27.43 26.94
N LYS A 66 6.38 -28.25 26.14
CA LYS A 66 6.55 -29.70 26.12
C LYS A 66 6.36 -30.23 24.70
N SER A 67 7.36 -30.96 24.19
CA SER A 67 7.24 -31.71 22.93
C SER A 67 6.39 -32.97 23.15
N SER A 68 5.53 -33.28 22.16
CA SER A 68 4.76 -34.52 22.14
C SER A 68 5.61 -35.74 21.76
N ASN A 69 6.73 -35.52 21.06
CA ASN A 69 7.66 -36.58 20.67
C ASN A 69 9.08 -36.00 20.53
N LYS A 70 9.93 -36.30 21.54
CA LYS A 70 11.32 -35.85 21.58
C LYS A 70 12.21 -36.49 20.53
N LYS A 71 11.80 -37.63 19.94
CA LYS A 71 12.51 -38.28 18.85
C LYS A 71 12.37 -37.54 17.52
N ILE A 72 11.35 -36.68 17.41
CA ILE A 72 11.09 -35.88 16.20
C ILE A 72 11.52 -34.43 16.42
N ILE A 73 11.12 -33.80 17.53
CA ILE A 73 11.51 -32.44 17.91
C ILE A 73 11.81 -32.35 19.40
N THR A 74 12.81 -31.57 19.77
CA THR A 74 13.02 -31.13 21.16
C THR A 74 12.58 -29.68 21.32
N VAL A 75 12.30 -29.23 22.55
CA VAL A 75 12.01 -27.83 22.84
C VAL A 75 12.67 -27.38 24.11
N SER A 76 13.34 -26.21 24.09
CA SER A 76 13.98 -25.60 25.22
C SER A 76 13.00 -24.93 26.18
N LYS A 77 13.47 -24.52 27.37
CA LYS A 77 12.67 -23.70 28.33
C LYS A 77 12.30 -22.32 27.72
N LYS A 78 13.06 -21.82 26.73
CA LYS A 78 12.82 -20.56 26.03
C LYS A 78 11.89 -20.69 24.82
N GLY A 79 11.44 -21.92 24.49
CA GLY A 79 10.56 -22.17 23.34
C GLY A 79 11.29 -22.43 22.03
N GLU A 80 12.61 -22.63 22.06
CA GLU A 80 13.39 -23.01 20.87
C GLU A 80 13.16 -24.47 20.53
N VAL A 81 12.67 -24.75 19.34
CA VAL A 81 12.37 -26.08 18.82
C VAL A 81 13.49 -26.51 17.88
N LYS A 82 14.15 -27.65 18.20
CA LYS A 82 15.13 -28.26 17.32
C LYS A 82 14.55 -29.51 16.67
N PRO A 83 14.64 -29.66 15.34
CA PRO A 83 14.33 -30.92 14.67
C PRO A 83 15.33 -32.01 15.06
N VAL A 84 14.88 -33.25 15.13
CA VAL A 84 15.70 -34.44 15.47
C VAL A 84 15.61 -35.50 14.38
N ALA A 85 14.40 -35.81 13.93
CA ALA A 85 14.15 -36.79 12.88
C ALA A 85 12.86 -36.43 12.10
N GLU A 86 12.72 -36.99 10.91
CA GLU A 86 11.54 -36.88 10.09
C GLU A 86 10.27 -37.35 10.82
N GLY A 87 9.18 -36.60 10.62
CA GLY A 87 7.88 -36.97 11.20
C GLY A 87 7.06 -35.75 11.62
N LYS A 88 5.95 -36.04 12.31
CA LYS A 88 5.05 -35.01 12.86
C LYS A 88 5.07 -35.05 14.38
N ALA A 89 5.26 -33.91 15.00
CA ALA A 89 5.16 -33.74 16.44
C ALA A 89 4.51 -32.39 16.77
N SER A 90 4.11 -32.19 18.02
CA SER A 90 3.61 -30.88 18.45
C SER A 90 4.31 -30.39 19.70
N VAL A 91 4.44 -29.07 19.83
CA VAL A 91 4.79 -28.43 21.10
C VAL A 91 3.54 -27.85 21.73
N LYS A 92 3.28 -28.28 22.97
CA LYS A 92 2.27 -27.68 23.85
C LYS A 92 2.92 -26.64 24.72
N ALA A 93 2.38 -25.41 24.74
CA ALA A 93 2.71 -24.42 25.74
C ALA A 93 1.61 -24.30 26.77
N THR A 94 2.02 -24.35 28.05
CA THR A 94 1.15 -24.04 29.19
C THR A 94 1.49 -22.64 29.65
N VAL A 95 0.58 -21.70 29.42
CA VAL A 95 0.72 -20.29 29.78
C VAL A 95 -0.10 -20.02 31.03
N LYS A 96 0.53 -19.49 32.08
CA LYS A 96 -0.16 -18.98 33.26
C LYS A 96 -0.06 -17.46 33.25
N GLN A 97 -1.21 -16.78 33.19
CA GLN A 97 -1.29 -15.30 33.25
C GLN A 97 -2.65 -14.87 33.81
N ASN A 98 -2.67 -13.77 34.53
CA ASN A 98 -3.87 -13.17 35.08
C ASN A 98 -4.74 -14.19 35.86
N GLY A 99 -4.12 -15.03 36.69
CA GLY A 99 -4.79 -16.08 37.48
C GLY A 99 -5.35 -17.27 36.68
N LYS A 100 -5.19 -17.28 35.35
CA LYS A 100 -5.72 -18.33 34.47
C LYS A 100 -4.58 -19.14 33.84
N THR A 101 -4.91 -20.40 33.51
CA THR A 101 -3.99 -21.32 32.80
C THR A 101 -4.55 -21.65 31.42
N TYR A 102 -3.74 -21.44 30.39
CA TYR A 102 -4.07 -21.74 29.00
C TYR A 102 -3.16 -22.84 28.47
N LYS A 103 -3.72 -23.74 27.65
CA LYS A 103 -2.96 -24.79 26.95
C LYS A 103 -3.13 -24.55 25.45
N ILE A 104 -2.04 -24.16 24.80
CA ILE A 104 -1.99 -23.87 23.37
C ILE A 104 -0.94 -24.76 22.70
N LYS A 105 -1.05 -25.00 21.38
CA LYS A 105 -0.13 -25.90 20.68
C LYS A 105 0.19 -25.44 19.27
N THR A 106 1.41 -25.75 18.81
CA THR A 106 1.84 -25.68 17.41
C THR A 106 2.19 -27.09 16.93
N VAL A 107 1.81 -27.44 15.73
CA VAL A 107 2.16 -28.70 15.07
C VAL A 107 3.39 -28.48 14.19
N PHE A 108 4.41 -29.31 14.36
CA PHE A 108 5.61 -29.33 13.55
C PHE A 108 5.59 -30.54 12.64
N THR A 109 5.92 -30.30 11.36
CA THR A 109 6.24 -31.35 10.40
C THR A 109 7.71 -31.26 10.11
N VAL A 110 8.51 -32.25 10.50
CA VAL A 110 9.93 -32.36 10.15
C VAL A 110 10.04 -33.24 8.92
N LYS A 111 10.65 -32.71 7.87
CA LYS A 111 10.97 -33.44 6.64
C LYS A 111 12.44 -33.84 6.65
N LYS A 112 12.73 -34.98 6.08
CA LYS A 112 14.12 -35.42 5.89
C LYS A 112 14.75 -34.60 4.78
N THR A 113 15.98 -34.16 5.00
CA THR A 113 16.81 -33.55 3.98
C THR A 113 17.14 -34.60 2.91
N LYS A 114 16.84 -34.34 1.65
CA LYS A 114 17.17 -35.26 0.54
C LYS A 114 18.56 -34.92 0.03
N GLU A 115 19.49 -35.89 0.12
CA GLU A 115 20.76 -35.81 -0.59
C GLU A 115 20.54 -36.11 -2.06
N THR A 116 20.77 -35.11 -2.92
CA THR A 116 20.80 -35.32 -4.35
C THR A 116 22.21 -35.31 -4.87
N ALA A 117 22.70 -36.45 -5.26
CA ALA A 117 24.00 -36.58 -5.90
C ALA A 117 23.96 -36.10 -7.35
N SER A 118 24.69 -35.04 -7.68
CA SER A 118 24.94 -34.62 -9.05
C SER A 118 26.45 -34.49 -9.28
N ASN A 119 26.95 -35.21 -10.27
CA ASN A 119 28.39 -35.35 -10.59
C ASN A 119 28.98 -34.22 -11.45
N LYS A 120 28.42 -33.01 -11.49
CA LYS A 120 28.95 -31.89 -12.28
C LYS A 120 29.86 -30.95 -11.50
N THR A 121 30.73 -31.49 -10.67
CA THR A 121 31.56 -30.80 -9.66
C THR A 121 32.56 -29.77 -10.21
N GLY A 122 33.08 -29.98 -11.40
CA GLY A 122 34.19 -29.17 -11.92
C GLY A 122 33.78 -27.85 -12.60
N GLU A 123 32.62 -27.82 -13.23
CA GLU A 123 32.14 -26.67 -14.00
C GLU A 123 31.54 -25.58 -13.09
N TYR A 124 30.75 -25.97 -12.13
CA TYR A 124 30.17 -25.05 -11.14
C TYR A 124 31.24 -24.43 -10.26
N LYS A 125 32.31 -25.17 -9.94
CA LYS A 125 33.44 -24.67 -9.17
C LYS A 125 34.10 -23.45 -9.85
N LYS A 126 34.42 -23.57 -11.17
CA LYS A 126 35.04 -22.47 -11.93
C LYS A 126 34.14 -21.24 -12.06
N LYS A 127 32.84 -21.44 -12.30
CA LYS A 127 31.88 -20.36 -12.40
C LYS A 127 31.71 -19.64 -11.05
N ALA A 128 31.66 -20.39 -9.94
CA ALA A 128 31.60 -19.82 -8.60
C ALA A 128 32.85 -19.01 -8.25
N GLU A 129 34.04 -19.52 -8.60
CA GLU A 129 35.30 -18.80 -8.38
C GLU A 129 35.39 -17.50 -9.17
N ALA A 130 34.83 -17.47 -10.38
CA ALA A 130 34.76 -16.26 -11.19
C ALA A 130 33.85 -15.20 -10.54
N LEU A 131 32.67 -15.56 -10.06
CA LEU A 131 31.75 -14.63 -9.38
C LEU A 131 32.31 -14.07 -8.07
N ILE A 132 32.87 -14.93 -7.24
CA ILE A 132 33.49 -14.52 -6.01
C ILE A 132 34.53 -13.43 -6.27
N LYS A 133 35.26 -13.59 -7.37
CA LYS A 133 36.28 -12.62 -7.79
C LYS A 133 35.67 -11.33 -8.34
N GLU A 134 34.52 -11.42 -9.00
CA GLU A 134 33.80 -10.30 -9.60
C GLU A 134 33.03 -9.48 -8.56
N LEU A 135 32.46 -10.12 -7.54
CA LEU A 135 31.62 -9.45 -6.53
C LEU A 135 32.42 -8.95 -5.32
N ASP A 136 33.73 -9.20 -5.25
CA ASP A 136 34.59 -8.87 -4.09
C ASP A 136 33.96 -9.26 -2.73
N ALA A 137 33.12 -10.27 -2.75
CA ALA A 137 32.39 -10.76 -1.60
C ALA A 137 33.29 -11.68 -0.76
N SER A 138 33.20 -11.57 0.54
CA SER A 138 33.78 -12.54 1.47
C SER A 138 33.00 -13.86 1.36
N ALA A 139 33.36 -14.68 0.36
CA ALA A 139 32.69 -15.95 0.14
C ALA A 139 33.27 -17.03 1.03
N THR A 140 32.38 -17.70 1.73
CA THR A 140 32.73 -18.95 2.40
C THR A 140 32.65 -20.09 1.38
N VAL A 141 33.65 -20.97 1.38
CA VAL A 141 33.66 -22.19 0.57
C VAL A 141 33.28 -23.37 1.46
N GLU A 142 32.07 -23.87 1.25
CA GLU A 142 31.59 -25.05 1.96
C GLU A 142 31.83 -26.32 1.13
N ASN A 143 32.44 -27.32 1.70
CA ASN A 143 32.84 -28.55 1.02
C ASN A 143 31.76 -29.64 1.05
N TYR A 144 30.49 -29.31 1.22
CA TYR A 144 29.40 -30.27 1.18
C TYR A 144 28.40 -29.94 0.06
N MET A 145 27.58 -30.93 -0.29
CA MET A 145 26.50 -30.75 -1.27
C MET A 145 25.30 -30.11 -0.62
N VAL A 146 24.75 -29.10 -1.30
CA VAL A 146 23.48 -28.49 -0.87
C VAL A 146 22.34 -29.46 -1.09
N ASP A 147 21.48 -29.57 -0.09
CA ASP A 147 20.19 -30.19 -0.26
C ASP A 147 19.20 -29.22 -0.96
N THR A 148 19.06 -29.41 -2.26
CA THR A 148 18.17 -28.59 -3.09
C THR A 148 16.67 -28.79 -2.80
N SER A 149 16.30 -29.69 -1.87
CA SER A 149 14.92 -29.86 -1.45
C SER A 149 14.47 -28.81 -0.42
N THR A 150 15.39 -28.09 0.19
CA THR A 150 15.13 -27.15 1.28
C THR A 150 15.17 -25.68 0.86
N ILE A 151 15.99 -25.36 -0.14
CA ILE A 151 16.20 -24.01 -0.64
C ILE A 151 15.68 -23.94 -2.08
N LYS A 152 15.12 -22.80 -2.47
CA LYS A 152 14.60 -22.63 -3.81
C LYS A 152 15.72 -22.62 -4.84
N VAL A 153 15.73 -23.60 -5.71
CA VAL A 153 16.63 -23.66 -6.87
C VAL A 153 15.99 -22.92 -8.04
N ILE A 154 16.74 -22.00 -8.64
CA ILE A 154 16.30 -21.20 -9.78
C ILE A 154 17.28 -21.47 -10.92
N SER A 155 16.82 -22.07 -12.00
CA SER A 155 17.67 -22.66 -13.04
C SER A 155 17.73 -21.90 -14.35
N SER A 156 16.98 -20.79 -14.51
CA SER A 156 17.06 -19.95 -15.71
C SER A 156 17.14 -18.47 -15.35
N LYS A 157 17.70 -17.67 -16.26
CA LYS A 157 17.84 -16.22 -16.11
C LYS A 157 16.48 -15.54 -15.91
N GLU A 158 15.49 -15.92 -16.69
CA GLU A 158 14.13 -15.40 -16.60
C GLU A 158 13.47 -15.76 -15.26
N ALA A 159 13.75 -16.93 -14.73
CA ALA A 159 13.24 -17.35 -13.43
C ALA A 159 13.91 -16.60 -12.28
N VAL A 160 15.22 -16.29 -12.38
CA VAL A 160 15.94 -15.44 -11.43
C VAL A 160 15.39 -14.02 -11.50
N ASP A 161 15.27 -13.45 -12.69
CA ASP A 161 14.72 -12.10 -12.91
C ASP A 161 13.31 -11.98 -12.29
N LYS A 162 12.45 -12.97 -12.57
CA LYS A 162 11.10 -13.02 -11.98
C LYS A 162 11.12 -13.19 -10.47
N TYR A 163 12.06 -13.95 -9.93
CA TYR A 163 12.22 -14.10 -8.48
C TYR A 163 12.60 -12.78 -7.83
N ILE A 164 13.59 -12.07 -8.37
CA ILE A 164 14.04 -10.77 -7.86
C ILE A 164 12.92 -9.73 -7.98
N TYR A 165 12.24 -9.66 -9.11
CA TYR A 165 11.08 -8.79 -9.29
C TYR A 165 10.00 -9.06 -8.24
N ASN A 166 9.62 -10.31 -8.04
CA ASN A 166 8.62 -10.66 -7.05
C ASN A 166 9.05 -10.26 -5.63
N LYS A 167 10.35 -10.37 -5.31
CA LYS A 167 10.88 -9.99 -4.00
C LYS A 167 10.99 -8.48 -3.80
N SER A 168 11.22 -7.71 -4.85
CA SER A 168 11.26 -6.25 -4.80
C SER A 168 9.90 -5.60 -4.53
N ARG A 169 8.81 -6.35 -4.64
CA ARG A 169 7.46 -5.84 -4.40
C ARG A 169 7.05 -5.79 -2.92
N TYR A 170 7.86 -6.35 -2.02
CA TYR A 170 7.56 -6.28 -0.59
C TYR A 170 7.88 -4.91 0.00
N ALA A 171 7.06 -4.48 0.96
CA ALA A 171 7.10 -3.18 1.63
C ALA A 171 8.23 -3.05 2.65
N SER A 172 9.40 -3.56 2.44
CA SER A 172 10.56 -3.36 3.31
C SER A 172 11.82 -3.94 2.72
N SER A 173 12.98 -3.46 3.21
CA SER A 173 14.26 -4.10 2.93
C SER A 173 14.30 -5.50 3.55
N ARG A 174 14.63 -6.51 2.75
CA ARG A 174 14.70 -7.91 3.20
C ARG A 174 15.89 -8.61 2.58
N SER A 175 16.44 -9.57 3.32
CA SER A 175 17.41 -10.52 2.80
C SER A 175 16.71 -11.76 2.26
N TYR A 176 17.12 -12.20 1.09
CA TYR A 176 16.59 -13.36 0.38
C TYR A 176 17.70 -14.34 0.08
N LEU A 177 17.39 -15.63 0.27
CA LEU A 177 18.30 -16.73 0.04
C LEU A 177 17.76 -17.61 -1.08
N PHE A 178 18.61 -17.89 -2.09
CA PHE A 178 18.28 -18.82 -3.17
C PHE A 178 19.54 -19.46 -3.75
N ILE A 179 19.34 -20.52 -4.48
CA ILE A 179 20.42 -21.26 -5.16
C ILE A 179 20.25 -21.10 -6.66
N THR A 180 21.32 -20.76 -7.34
CA THR A 180 21.34 -20.62 -8.80
C THR A 180 22.71 -20.90 -9.40
N ASP A 181 22.76 -20.95 -10.71
CA ASP A 181 24.00 -20.82 -11.49
C ASP A 181 24.29 -19.33 -11.68
N LEU A 182 25.52 -18.97 -11.55
CA LEU A 182 26.02 -17.61 -11.68
C LEU A 182 25.72 -16.91 -12.97
N SER A 183 25.79 -17.65 -14.08
CA SER A 183 25.47 -17.12 -15.40
C SER A 183 24.00 -16.63 -15.53
N GLN A 184 23.18 -16.92 -14.54
CA GLN A 184 21.78 -16.50 -14.48
C GLN A 184 21.58 -15.18 -13.73
N LEU A 185 22.56 -14.66 -13.00
CA LEU A 185 22.49 -13.37 -12.34
C LEU A 185 22.84 -12.21 -13.29
N ARG A 186 22.22 -11.06 -13.05
CA ARG A 186 22.56 -9.78 -13.68
C ARG A 186 23.38 -8.92 -12.72
N SER A 187 24.00 -7.86 -13.22
CA SER A 187 24.60 -6.84 -12.38
C SER A 187 23.53 -6.07 -11.57
N TYR A 188 23.95 -5.31 -10.58
CA TYR A 188 23.06 -4.44 -9.79
C TYR A 188 22.34 -3.42 -10.66
N GLU A 189 23.10 -2.79 -11.54
CA GLU A 189 22.62 -1.76 -12.44
C GLU A 189 21.58 -2.34 -13.40
N GLU A 190 21.84 -3.52 -13.97
CA GLU A 190 20.88 -4.20 -14.84
C GLU A 190 19.56 -4.50 -14.11
N TYR A 191 19.60 -4.89 -12.82
CA TYR A 191 18.37 -5.13 -12.06
C TYR A 191 17.63 -3.85 -11.73
N MET A 192 18.33 -2.76 -11.38
CA MET A 192 17.71 -1.46 -11.11
C MET A 192 17.10 -0.85 -12.39
N ASP A 193 17.75 -1.04 -13.54
CA ASP A 193 17.20 -0.59 -14.83
C ASP A 193 16.00 -1.43 -15.27
N LEU A 194 16.03 -2.73 -15.00
CA LEU A 194 14.94 -3.64 -15.37
C LEU A 194 13.71 -3.48 -14.48
N TYR A 195 13.94 -3.17 -13.21
CA TYR A 195 12.89 -3.05 -12.17
C TYR A 195 13.03 -1.72 -11.42
N PRO A 196 12.49 -0.64 -11.95
CA PRO A 196 12.64 0.72 -11.40
C PRO A 196 12.14 0.91 -9.96
N ILE A 197 11.31 0.00 -9.48
CA ILE A 197 10.87 -0.02 -8.07
C ILE A 197 12.01 -0.40 -7.10
N ILE A 198 13.09 -1.03 -7.60
CA ILE A 198 14.25 -1.38 -6.79
C ILE A 198 15.11 -0.15 -6.60
N THR A 199 15.28 0.29 -5.36
CA THR A 199 16.12 1.43 -4.99
C THR A 199 17.54 1.00 -4.65
N SER A 200 17.72 -0.23 -4.16
CA SER A 200 19.01 -0.82 -3.90
C SER A 200 18.92 -2.34 -3.95
N ILE A 201 19.93 -2.96 -4.57
CA ILE A 201 20.16 -4.40 -4.49
C ILE A 201 21.61 -4.64 -4.09
N LYS A 202 21.83 -5.50 -3.12
CA LYS A 202 23.17 -5.84 -2.60
C LYS A 202 23.27 -7.34 -2.40
N PHE A 203 24.29 -7.94 -2.98
CA PHE A 203 24.65 -9.31 -2.65
C PHE A 203 25.45 -9.31 -1.34
N CYS A 204 24.88 -9.91 -0.29
CA CYS A 204 25.43 -9.90 1.06
C CYS A 204 26.43 -11.01 1.26
N ASN A 205 26.06 -12.22 0.82
CA ASN A 205 26.88 -13.42 0.92
C ASN A 205 26.73 -14.27 -0.34
N VAL A 206 27.81 -14.93 -0.72
CA VAL A 206 27.80 -15.97 -1.74
C VAL A 206 28.50 -17.18 -1.16
N THR A 207 27.76 -18.25 -0.92
CA THR A 207 28.31 -19.52 -0.43
C THR A 207 28.38 -20.50 -1.58
N LYS A 208 29.56 -21.09 -1.73
CA LYS A 208 29.83 -22.07 -2.77
C LYS A 208 29.67 -23.46 -2.23
N TYR A 209 28.91 -24.24 -2.95
CA TYR A 209 28.80 -25.67 -2.73
C TYR A 209 29.40 -26.48 -3.89
N ILE A 210 29.53 -27.77 -3.74
CA ILE A 210 30.09 -28.64 -4.77
C ILE A 210 29.29 -28.59 -6.08
N ASN A 211 27.97 -28.44 -5.97
CA ASN A 211 27.04 -28.52 -7.09
C ASN A 211 26.35 -27.23 -7.46
N MET A 212 26.32 -26.22 -6.59
CA MET A 212 25.58 -24.98 -6.79
C MET A 212 26.16 -23.82 -5.97
N ILE A 213 25.58 -22.64 -6.15
CA ILE A 213 25.88 -21.43 -5.40
C ILE A 213 24.64 -20.99 -4.68
N GLU A 214 24.78 -20.70 -3.42
CA GLU A 214 23.79 -20.04 -2.60
C GLU A 214 24.10 -18.54 -2.57
N VAL A 215 23.11 -17.74 -2.89
CA VAL A 215 23.23 -16.28 -2.93
C VAL A 215 22.27 -15.68 -1.91
N GLU A 216 22.83 -14.95 -0.97
CA GLU A 216 22.08 -14.08 -0.09
C GLU A 216 22.12 -12.65 -0.63
N MET A 217 20.96 -12.06 -0.87
CA MET A 217 20.87 -10.67 -1.31
C MET A 217 19.91 -9.86 -0.45
N GLU A 218 20.25 -8.61 -0.26
CA GLU A 218 19.35 -7.59 0.30
C GLU A 218 18.76 -6.78 -0.85
N ILE A 219 17.42 -6.65 -0.87
CA ILE A 219 16.69 -5.81 -1.83
C ILE A 219 15.99 -4.72 -1.04
N LYS A 220 16.20 -3.47 -1.44
CA LYS A 220 15.42 -2.30 -1.01
C LYS A 220 14.58 -1.84 -2.18
N SER A 221 13.34 -1.52 -1.90
CA SER A 221 12.41 -1.06 -2.93
C SER A 221 11.46 0.01 -2.38
N ASP A 222 10.88 0.76 -3.29
CA ASP A 222 9.81 1.72 -2.99
C ASP A 222 8.43 1.03 -2.90
N SER A 223 8.38 -0.29 -2.83
CA SER A 223 7.13 -1.02 -2.66
C SER A 223 6.50 -0.74 -1.31
N ILE A 224 5.20 -0.51 -1.32
CA ILE A 224 4.38 -0.35 -0.12
C ILE A 224 3.53 -1.59 0.20
N MET A 225 3.65 -2.67 -0.56
CA MET A 225 2.87 -3.90 -0.35
C MET A 225 3.41 -4.76 0.79
N PHE A 226 2.50 -5.33 1.59
CA PHE A 226 2.75 -6.34 2.60
C PHE A 226 2.67 -7.77 2.04
N ASP A 227 3.08 -8.76 2.82
CA ASP A 227 3.17 -10.15 2.35
C ASP A 227 1.83 -10.76 1.90
N ASP A 228 0.76 -10.46 2.64
CA ASP A 228 -0.60 -10.89 2.33
C ASP A 228 -1.15 -10.20 1.07
N GLU A 229 -0.88 -8.92 0.91
CA GLU A 229 -1.25 -8.14 -0.26
C GLU A 229 -0.52 -8.66 -1.51
N PHE A 230 0.76 -8.99 -1.37
CA PHE A 230 1.54 -9.58 -2.45
C PHE A 230 1.02 -10.99 -2.84
N ALA A 231 0.61 -11.80 -1.85
CA ALA A 231 -0.02 -13.11 -2.12
C ALA A 231 -1.30 -12.94 -2.93
N ILE A 232 -2.14 -11.95 -2.58
CA ILE A 232 -3.36 -11.63 -3.31
C ILE A 232 -3.05 -11.15 -4.74
N GLU A 233 -2.06 -10.30 -4.93
CA GLU A 233 -1.64 -9.86 -6.26
C GLU A 233 -1.20 -11.02 -7.14
N ASN A 234 -0.42 -11.96 -6.59
CA ASN A 234 -0.03 -13.17 -7.31
C ASN A 234 -1.24 -14.03 -7.70
N ALA A 235 -2.23 -14.13 -6.81
CA ALA A 235 -3.47 -14.86 -7.11
C ALA A 235 -4.26 -14.21 -8.24
N ILE A 236 -4.35 -12.87 -8.27
CA ILE A 236 -4.99 -12.13 -9.37
C ILE A 236 -4.25 -12.38 -10.68
N ASN A 237 -2.92 -12.23 -10.69
CA ASN A 237 -2.10 -12.36 -11.89
C ASN A 237 -2.04 -13.79 -12.45
N SER A 238 -2.10 -14.81 -11.58
CA SER A 238 -2.10 -16.23 -11.99
C SER A 238 -3.47 -16.79 -12.27
N GLY A 239 -4.53 -16.12 -11.80
CA GLY A 239 -5.90 -16.65 -11.83
C GLY A 239 -6.13 -17.82 -10.85
N SER A 240 -5.20 -18.07 -9.90
CA SER A 240 -5.28 -19.18 -8.96
C SER A 240 -5.17 -18.71 -7.52
N THR A 241 -6.05 -19.21 -6.67
CA THR A 241 -6.08 -18.93 -5.22
C THR A 241 -5.52 -20.08 -4.38
N SER A 242 -4.90 -21.10 -5.00
CA SER A 242 -4.45 -22.34 -4.32
C SER A 242 -3.37 -22.08 -3.26
N ASP A 243 -2.59 -21.02 -3.43
CA ASP A 243 -1.45 -20.70 -2.57
C ASP A 243 -1.80 -19.71 -1.45
N LEU A 244 -3.03 -19.20 -1.45
CA LEU A 244 -3.52 -18.31 -0.40
C LEU A 244 -3.84 -19.08 0.89
N ASN A 245 -3.44 -18.52 2.01
CA ASN A 245 -3.89 -18.99 3.31
C ASN A 245 -5.36 -18.59 3.57
N SER A 246 -5.94 -18.98 4.72
CA SER A 246 -7.36 -18.72 5.03
C SER A 246 -7.71 -17.25 5.08
N ASP A 247 -6.83 -16.40 5.61
CA ASP A 247 -7.07 -14.98 5.83
C ASP A 247 -6.88 -14.20 4.51
N GLU A 248 -5.83 -14.53 3.75
CA GLU A 248 -5.61 -14.02 2.39
C GLU A 248 -6.76 -14.40 1.45
N LEU A 249 -7.24 -15.63 1.51
CA LEU A 249 -8.38 -16.08 0.70
C LEU A 249 -9.67 -15.34 1.08
N ALA A 250 -9.89 -15.07 2.37
CA ALA A 250 -11.06 -14.32 2.83
C ALA A 250 -10.99 -12.86 2.31
N LEU A 251 -9.84 -12.22 2.38
CA LEU A 251 -9.61 -10.87 1.86
C LEU A 251 -9.77 -10.83 0.33
N TYR A 252 -9.16 -11.79 -0.39
CA TYR A 252 -9.32 -11.93 -1.85
C TYR A 252 -10.80 -12.04 -2.26
N LYS A 253 -11.59 -12.87 -1.56
CA LYS A 253 -13.01 -13.04 -1.87
C LYS A 253 -13.81 -11.75 -1.66
N LYS A 254 -13.54 -11.00 -0.59
CA LYS A 254 -14.17 -9.69 -0.35
C LYS A 254 -13.84 -8.68 -1.44
N LEU A 255 -12.56 -8.56 -1.79
CA LEU A 255 -12.10 -7.70 -2.88
C LEU A 255 -12.75 -8.07 -4.21
N SER A 256 -12.80 -9.37 -4.54
CA SER A 256 -13.43 -9.86 -5.76
C SER A 256 -14.93 -9.58 -5.82
N ALA A 257 -15.63 -9.73 -4.70
CA ALA A 257 -17.06 -9.42 -4.63
C ALA A 257 -17.32 -7.92 -4.84
N LEU A 258 -16.54 -7.07 -4.16
CA LEU A 258 -16.65 -5.62 -4.29
C LEU A 258 -16.26 -5.15 -5.70
N ALA A 259 -15.19 -5.68 -6.27
CA ALA A 259 -14.77 -5.36 -7.64
C ALA A 259 -15.87 -5.66 -8.65
N LYS A 260 -16.56 -6.79 -8.49
CA LYS A 260 -17.70 -7.17 -9.33
C LYS A 260 -18.89 -6.22 -9.15
N GLU A 261 -19.18 -5.78 -7.93
CA GLU A 261 -20.24 -4.82 -7.61
C GLU A 261 -19.98 -3.46 -8.27
N LEU A 262 -18.72 -3.00 -8.23
CA LEU A 262 -18.30 -1.71 -8.77
C LEU A 262 -18.05 -1.72 -10.28
N ASN A 263 -18.14 -2.88 -10.94
CA ASN A 263 -17.91 -3.00 -12.37
C ASN A 263 -18.99 -2.25 -13.17
N GLY A 264 -18.56 -1.23 -13.90
CA GLY A 264 -19.43 -0.44 -14.78
C GLY A 264 -19.50 -1.00 -16.21
N LYS A 265 -20.28 -0.33 -17.05
CA LYS A 265 -20.39 -0.71 -18.47
C LYS A 265 -19.14 -0.38 -19.30
N LYS A 266 -18.35 0.58 -18.84
CA LYS A 266 -17.10 1.05 -19.45
C LYS A 266 -16.01 1.12 -18.41
N GLU A 267 -14.75 1.07 -18.81
CA GLU A 267 -13.59 1.22 -17.93
C GLU A 267 -13.69 2.52 -17.10
N TYR A 268 -14.09 3.64 -17.71
CA TYR A 268 -14.32 4.90 -17.00
C TYR A 268 -15.35 4.77 -15.88
N ASP A 269 -16.49 4.13 -16.15
CA ASP A 269 -17.55 3.97 -15.16
C ASP A 269 -17.05 3.10 -13.99
N THR A 270 -16.28 2.04 -14.29
CA THR A 270 -15.67 1.16 -13.28
C THR A 270 -14.67 1.93 -12.40
N VAL A 271 -13.77 2.67 -13.03
CA VAL A 271 -12.74 3.46 -12.32
C VAL A 271 -13.39 4.51 -11.43
N LYS A 272 -14.41 5.19 -11.95
CA LYS A 272 -15.17 6.18 -11.17
C LYS A 272 -15.92 5.55 -10.01
N ASN A 273 -16.59 4.42 -10.21
CA ASN A 273 -17.28 3.71 -9.14
C ASN A 273 -16.32 3.27 -8.03
N ILE A 274 -15.12 2.78 -8.40
CA ILE A 274 -14.08 2.39 -7.44
C ILE A 274 -13.60 3.62 -6.65
N HIS A 275 -13.29 4.71 -7.33
CA HIS A 275 -12.86 5.97 -6.72
C HIS A 275 -13.90 6.46 -5.71
N ASP A 276 -15.14 6.66 -6.17
CA ASP A 276 -16.22 7.18 -5.34
C ASP A 276 -16.52 6.26 -4.14
N TYR A 277 -16.47 4.94 -4.36
CA TYR A 277 -16.65 3.97 -3.27
C TYR A 277 -15.60 4.16 -2.18
N ILE A 278 -14.33 4.27 -2.56
CA ILE A 278 -13.24 4.39 -1.58
C ILE A 278 -13.37 5.70 -0.80
N VAL A 279 -13.56 6.82 -1.47
CA VAL A 279 -13.77 8.13 -0.83
C VAL A 279 -14.96 8.11 0.13
N LEU A 280 -16.08 7.48 -0.26
CA LEU A 280 -17.30 7.47 0.56
C LEU A 280 -17.29 6.44 1.71
N ASN A 281 -16.36 5.49 1.72
CA ASN A 281 -16.35 4.38 2.68
C ASN A 281 -15.03 4.23 3.44
N THR A 282 -14.07 5.11 3.23
CA THR A 282 -12.78 5.09 3.93
C THR A 282 -12.55 6.44 4.62
N LEU A 283 -12.18 6.42 5.87
CA LEU A 283 -11.85 7.60 6.67
C LEU A 283 -10.34 7.76 6.76
N TYR A 284 -9.81 8.93 6.43
CA TYR A 284 -8.42 9.28 6.71
C TYR A 284 -8.27 9.71 8.19
N PRO A 285 -7.59 8.93 9.05
CA PRO A 285 -7.52 9.22 10.48
C PRO A 285 -6.58 10.40 10.77
N MET A 286 -7.05 11.38 11.55
CA MET A 286 -6.25 12.56 11.96
C MET A 286 -5.09 12.21 12.90
N SER A 287 -5.11 11.04 13.52
CA SER A 287 -4.02 10.50 14.33
C SER A 287 -4.05 8.99 14.31
N TYR A 288 -2.90 8.37 14.20
CA TYR A 288 -2.75 6.92 14.14
C TYR A 288 -1.43 6.45 14.71
N SER A 289 -1.36 5.17 15.02
CA SER A 289 -0.13 4.48 15.42
C SER A 289 -0.15 3.04 14.91
N GLY A 290 1.00 2.55 14.44
CA GLY A 290 1.16 1.20 13.92
C GLY A 290 0.82 1.04 12.44
N ASN A 291 1.06 -0.14 11.90
CA ASN A 291 1.03 -0.41 10.45
C ASN A 291 -0.34 -0.88 9.92
N SER A 292 -1.33 -1.09 10.78
CA SER A 292 -2.62 -1.65 10.34
C SER A 292 -3.34 -0.77 9.32
N ILE A 293 -3.33 0.56 9.52
CA ILE A 293 -4.00 1.52 8.63
C ILE A 293 -3.33 1.70 7.27
N HIS A 294 -2.17 1.08 7.08
CA HIS A 294 -1.43 1.05 5.81
C HIS A 294 -1.83 -0.12 4.92
N THR A 295 -2.87 -0.88 5.29
CA THR A 295 -3.24 -2.12 4.59
C THR A 295 -4.56 -2.00 3.83
N VAL A 296 -4.67 -2.80 2.76
CA VAL A 296 -5.93 -2.99 2.05
C VAL A 296 -7.01 -3.54 2.98
N SER A 297 -6.61 -4.41 3.93
CA SER A 297 -7.54 -4.99 4.90
C SER A 297 -8.17 -3.92 5.79
N SER A 298 -7.41 -2.92 6.25
CA SER A 298 -7.95 -1.81 7.05
C SER A 298 -8.89 -0.93 6.23
N ALA A 299 -8.49 -0.54 5.03
CA ALA A 299 -9.33 0.25 4.14
C ALA A 299 -10.67 -0.45 3.84
N LEU A 300 -10.63 -1.75 3.53
CA LEU A 300 -11.82 -2.53 3.14
C LEU A 300 -12.69 -2.98 4.32
N ASN A 301 -12.09 -3.41 5.44
CA ASN A 301 -12.84 -4.04 6.53
C ASN A 301 -13.16 -3.08 7.67
N GLU A 302 -12.31 -2.07 7.90
CA GLU A 302 -12.46 -1.12 9.00
C GLU A 302 -12.91 0.26 8.51
N GLY A 303 -12.87 0.50 7.18
CA GLY A 303 -13.16 1.78 6.58
C GLY A 303 -12.19 2.89 7.06
N LYS A 304 -10.93 2.54 7.32
CA LYS A 304 -9.89 3.47 7.78
C LYS A 304 -8.56 3.14 7.15
N ALA A 305 -7.93 4.13 6.55
CA ALA A 305 -6.60 3.97 5.98
C ALA A 305 -5.88 5.33 5.84
N VAL A 306 -4.59 5.27 5.57
CA VAL A 306 -3.82 6.41 5.05
C VAL A 306 -3.53 6.20 3.55
N CYS A 307 -2.78 7.08 2.92
CA CYS A 307 -2.60 7.16 1.47
C CYS A 307 -2.25 5.83 0.80
N ASP A 308 -1.38 5.02 1.37
CA ASP A 308 -1.01 3.72 0.81
C ASP A 308 -2.13 2.66 0.92
N GLY A 309 -2.96 2.70 1.96
CA GLY A 309 -4.16 1.86 2.06
C GLY A 309 -5.22 2.22 1.01
N TYR A 310 -5.48 3.52 0.80
CA TYR A 310 -6.35 4.04 -0.27
C TYR A 310 -5.86 3.60 -1.65
N SER A 311 -4.59 3.87 -1.94
CA SER A 311 -3.97 3.59 -3.24
C SER A 311 -3.93 2.09 -3.54
N LYS A 312 -3.66 1.26 -2.54
CA LYS A 312 -3.66 -0.20 -2.70
C LYS A 312 -5.06 -0.76 -2.90
N LEU A 313 -6.07 -0.27 -2.18
CA LEU A 313 -7.45 -0.69 -2.38
C LEU A 313 -7.91 -0.35 -3.81
N PHE A 314 -7.62 0.87 -4.28
CA PHE A 314 -7.88 1.28 -5.65
C PHE A 314 -7.17 0.37 -6.67
N TYR A 315 -5.88 0.09 -6.45
CA TYR A 315 -5.08 -0.79 -7.29
C TYR A 315 -5.69 -2.18 -7.43
N PHE A 316 -6.03 -2.83 -6.31
CA PHE A 316 -6.57 -4.19 -6.34
C PHE A 316 -7.94 -4.26 -7.01
N LEU A 317 -8.82 -3.30 -6.74
CA LEU A 317 -10.13 -3.26 -7.36
C LEU A 317 -10.05 -3.04 -8.89
N CYS A 318 -9.12 -2.18 -9.35
CA CYS A 318 -8.83 -2.02 -10.79
C CYS A 318 -8.30 -3.32 -11.39
N LYS A 319 -7.28 -3.93 -10.78
CA LYS A 319 -6.67 -5.18 -11.27
C LYS A 319 -7.67 -6.33 -11.35
N MET A 320 -8.57 -6.47 -10.37
CA MET A 320 -9.63 -7.50 -10.38
C MET A 320 -10.68 -7.26 -11.47
N ASN A 321 -10.83 -6.02 -11.94
CA ASN A 321 -11.67 -5.66 -13.09
C ASN A 321 -10.92 -5.70 -14.43
N GLY A 322 -9.65 -6.17 -14.45
CA GLY A 322 -8.83 -6.24 -15.65
C GLY A 322 -8.34 -4.89 -16.16
N ILE A 323 -8.37 -3.85 -15.32
CA ILE A 323 -7.91 -2.50 -15.64
C ILE A 323 -6.44 -2.37 -15.22
N ASP A 324 -5.59 -1.95 -16.17
CA ASP A 324 -4.18 -1.68 -15.89
C ASP A 324 -4.05 -0.52 -14.89
N CYS A 325 -3.38 -0.79 -13.77
CA CYS A 325 -3.15 0.18 -12.71
C CYS A 325 -1.74 0.02 -12.14
N VAL A 326 -1.12 1.14 -11.76
CA VAL A 326 0.22 1.20 -11.14
C VAL A 326 0.11 1.95 -9.82
N LEU A 327 0.74 1.40 -8.78
CA LEU A 327 1.00 2.10 -7.53
C LEU A 327 2.19 3.05 -7.74
N VAL A 328 2.05 4.28 -7.29
CA VAL A 328 3.12 5.28 -7.34
C VAL A 328 3.41 5.73 -5.91
N THR A 329 4.68 5.78 -5.56
CA THR A 329 5.15 6.30 -4.27
C THR A 329 6.03 7.53 -4.49
N GLY A 330 6.04 8.41 -3.51
CA GLY A 330 6.81 9.64 -3.59
C GLY A 330 6.50 10.56 -2.43
N THR A 331 6.47 11.86 -2.68
CA THR A 331 6.09 12.86 -1.69
C THR A 331 4.98 13.75 -2.22
N ALA A 332 4.12 14.24 -1.34
CA ALA A 332 3.14 15.26 -1.66
C ALA A 332 3.29 16.48 -0.72
N THR A 333 3.02 17.66 -1.25
CA THR A 333 3.13 18.93 -0.52
C THR A 333 1.76 19.61 -0.49
N ASP A 334 1.23 19.84 0.69
CA ASP A 334 -0.07 20.46 0.88
C ASP A 334 -0.05 22.01 0.70
N SER A 335 -1.21 22.64 0.81
CA SER A 335 -1.35 24.10 0.71
C SER A 335 -0.65 24.89 1.83
N THR A 336 -0.21 24.24 2.90
CA THR A 336 0.56 24.81 4.00
C THR A 336 2.07 24.69 3.81
N ASN A 337 2.52 24.12 2.69
CA ASN A 337 3.90 23.74 2.37
C ASN A 337 4.44 22.61 3.29
N TYR A 338 3.59 21.82 3.89
CA TYR A 338 3.99 20.60 4.56
C TYR A 338 4.15 19.48 3.53
N THR A 339 5.31 18.81 3.55
CA THR A 339 5.63 17.70 2.65
C THR A 339 5.72 16.41 3.44
N GLU A 340 5.07 15.37 2.94
CA GLU A 340 5.07 14.03 3.53
C GLU A 340 5.28 12.95 2.47
N ASP A 341 5.66 11.75 2.92
CA ASP A 341 5.66 10.56 2.08
C ASP A 341 4.23 10.23 1.67
N HIS A 342 4.03 9.95 0.38
CA HIS A 342 2.70 9.80 -0.18
C HIS A 342 2.64 8.69 -1.23
N ALA A 343 1.43 8.16 -1.43
CA ALA A 343 1.15 7.13 -2.43
C ALA A 343 -0.13 7.45 -3.18
N TRP A 344 -0.09 7.25 -4.51
CA TRP A 344 -1.22 7.44 -5.42
C TRP A 344 -1.18 6.41 -6.55
N ASN A 345 -1.95 6.59 -7.60
CA ASN A 345 -2.04 5.62 -8.68
C ASN A 345 -1.87 6.27 -10.07
N LYS A 346 -1.52 5.43 -11.03
CA LYS A 346 -1.82 5.67 -12.45
C LYS A 346 -2.70 4.55 -12.96
N VAL A 347 -3.70 4.90 -13.74
CA VAL A 347 -4.71 3.97 -14.28
C VAL A 347 -4.83 4.14 -15.78
N LYS A 348 -5.03 3.04 -16.50
CA LYS A 348 -5.17 3.05 -17.96
C LYS A 348 -6.62 2.84 -18.34
N ILE A 349 -7.16 3.76 -19.12
CA ILE A 349 -8.54 3.72 -19.62
C ILE A 349 -8.53 3.95 -21.13
N ASN A 350 -9.16 3.06 -21.89
CA ASN A 350 -9.19 3.14 -23.35
C ASN A 350 -7.79 3.31 -23.98
N GLY A 351 -6.79 2.62 -23.42
CA GLY A 351 -5.42 2.63 -23.91
C GLY A 351 -4.58 3.85 -23.50
N LYS A 352 -5.12 4.82 -22.76
CA LYS A 352 -4.44 6.02 -22.28
C LYS A 352 -4.24 5.97 -20.78
N TRP A 353 -3.11 6.50 -20.29
CA TRP A 353 -2.82 6.60 -18.87
C TRP A 353 -3.26 7.93 -18.28
N TYR A 354 -3.71 7.89 -17.03
CA TYR A 354 -4.13 9.02 -16.20
C TYR A 354 -3.53 8.86 -14.81
N ALA A 355 -3.18 9.96 -14.17
CA ALA A 355 -2.83 9.98 -12.76
C ALA A 355 -4.10 10.18 -11.92
N ILE A 356 -4.16 9.56 -10.74
CA ILE A 356 -5.30 9.64 -9.84
C ILE A 356 -4.83 9.53 -8.38
N ASP A 357 -5.34 10.38 -7.52
CA ASP A 357 -5.11 10.32 -6.08
C ASP A 357 -6.44 10.31 -5.33
N VAL A 358 -6.85 9.11 -4.95
CA VAL A 358 -8.11 8.88 -4.23
C VAL A 358 -8.07 9.45 -2.82
N THR A 359 -6.86 9.55 -2.23
CA THR A 359 -6.68 10.09 -0.87
C THR A 359 -6.94 11.58 -0.84
N TRP A 360 -6.41 12.32 -1.81
CA TRP A 360 -6.58 13.77 -1.86
C TRP A 360 -7.91 14.20 -2.47
N ASP A 361 -8.65 13.27 -3.06
CA ASP A 361 -10.05 13.46 -3.47
C ASP A 361 -11.05 13.13 -2.33
N ASP A 362 -10.54 12.64 -1.17
CA ASP A 362 -11.34 12.48 0.05
C ASP A 362 -11.26 13.75 0.92
N PRO A 363 -12.40 14.44 1.22
CA PRO A 363 -12.39 15.63 2.05
C PRO A 363 -11.79 15.39 3.44
N CYS A 364 -10.82 16.21 3.84
CA CYS A 364 -10.24 16.15 5.18
C CYS A 364 -10.40 17.50 5.90
N PRO A 365 -11.20 17.61 7.00
CA PRO A 365 -11.93 16.52 7.68
C PRO A 365 -13.02 15.90 6.79
N ASP A 366 -13.34 14.62 7.04
CA ASP A 366 -14.33 13.85 6.31
C ASP A 366 -15.69 14.57 6.27
N GLU A 367 -16.26 14.67 5.07
CA GLU A 367 -17.58 15.25 4.83
C GLU A 367 -18.50 14.19 4.22
N LYS A 368 -19.42 13.67 5.02
CA LYS A 368 -20.29 12.56 4.65
C LYS A 368 -20.99 12.78 3.31
N GLY A 369 -20.75 11.89 2.37
CA GLY A 369 -21.38 11.87 1.06
C GLY A 369 -20.77 12.83 0.04
N ARG A 370 -19.65 13.49 0.37
CA ARG A 370 -18.91 14.36 -0.54
C ARG A 370 -17.74 13.60 -1.15
N VAL A 371 -17.55 13.79 -2.45
CA VAL A 371 -16.43 13.27 -3.23
C VAL A 371 -15.81 14.45 -3.99
N LEU A 372 -14.50 14.63 -3.87
CA LEU A 372 -13.75 15.56 -4.69
C LEU A 372 -13.23 14.84 -5.95
N TYR A 373 -12.85 15.61 -6.97
CA TYR A 373 -12.33 15.09 -8.22
C TYR A 373 -11.12 15.91 -8.72
N ASP A 374 -10.42 16.54 -7.80
CA ASP A 374 -9.29 17.43 -8.12
C ASP A 374 -8.10 16.65 -8.68
N TYR A 375 -7.99 15.40 -8.28
CA TYR A 375 -6.96 14.46 -8.69
C TYR A 375 -7.52 13.24 -9.44
N PHE A 376 -8.78 13.30 -9.89
CA PHE A 376 -9.41 12.23 -10.64
C PHE A 376 -9.05 12.28 -12.11
N LEU A 377 -8.26 11.32 -12.61
CA LEU A 377 -7.86 11.18 -14.01
C LEU A 377 -7.15 12.41 -14.58
N VAL A 378 -6.17 12.92 -13.82
CA VAL A 378 -5.39 14.09 -14.19
C VAL A 378 -4.12 13.72 -14.98
N THR A 379 -3.46 14.73 -15.55
CA THR A 379 -2.16 14.55 -16.21
C THR A 379 -1.02 14.53 -15.20
N ASP A 380 0.14 14.00 -15.63
CA ASP A 380 1.38 14.13 -14.84
C ASP A 380 1.76 15.59 -14.59
N GLU A 381 1.52 16.47 -15.55
CA GLU A 381 1.76 17.91 -15.40
C GLU A 381 0.96 18.50 -14.22
N ASP A 382 -0.31 18.13 -14.12
CA ASP A 382 -1.18 18.63 -13.06
C ASP A 382 -0.87 17.96 -11.71
N MET A 383 -0.63 16.65 -11.70
CA MET A 383 -0.22 15.92 -10.51
C MET A 383 1.12 16.44 -9.95
N ASN A 384 2.11 16.68 -10.81
CA ASN A 384 3.45 17.11 -10.40
C ASN A 384 3.52 18.55 -9.85
N ARG A 385 2.41 19.29 -9.79
CA ARG A 385 2.37 20.60 -9.12
C ARG A 385 2.69 20.48 -7.63
N ASN A 386 2.27 19.41 -7.03
CA ASN A 386 2.45 19.18 -5.60
C ASN A 386 2.82 17.72 -5.23
N HIS A 387 2.87 16.81 -6.19
CA HIS A 387 3.37 15.44 -6.03
C HIS A 387 4.71 15.27 -6.72
N LYS A 388 5.61 14.51 -6.12
CA LYS A 388 6.92 14.17 -6.70
C LYS A 388 7.23 12.71 -6.47
N THR A 389 7.71 12.02 -7.50
CA THR A 389 8.17 10.63 -7.39
C THR A 389 9.58 10.48 -7.92
N SER A 390 10.36 9.61 -7.28
CA SER A 390 11.66 9.14 -7.77
C SER A 390 11.56 7.90 -8.64
N MET A 391 10.38 7.28 -8.70
CA MET A 391 10.16 6.08 -9.52
C MET A 391 10.40 6.39 -10.99
N LYS A 392 11.12 5.48 -11.66
CA LYS A 392 11.46 5.60 -13.08
C LYS A 392 10.52 4.74 -13.93
N ASN A 393 10.49 5.02 -15.23
CA ASN A 393 9.77 4.23 -16.23
C ASN A 393 8.26 4.08 -15.94
N LEU A 394 7.68 5.03 -15.20
CA LEU A 394 6.23 5.09 -15.03
C LEU A 394 5.56 5.43 -16.38
N PRO A 395 4.38 4.88 -16.66
CA PRO A 395 3.64 5.26 -17.84
C PRO A 395 3.25 6.75 -17.80
N GLU A 396 3.37 7.44 -18.92
CA GLU A 396 3.06 8.88 -18.99
C GLU A 396 1.55 9.12 -19.04
N ALA A 397 1.06 9.98 -18.17
CA ALA A 397 -0.33 10.44 -18.11
C ALA A 397 -0.42 11.86 -18.72
N THR A 398 -0.80 11.94 -20.00
CA THR A 398 -0.85 13.22 -20.74
C THR A 398 -2.24 13.60 -21.24
N SER A 399 -3.21 12.71 -21.11
CA SER A 399 -4.55 12.91 -21.66
C SER A 399 -5.46 13.67 -20.69
N LYS A 400 -6.21 14.65 -21.24
CA LYS A 400 -7.15 15.50 -20.50
C LYS A 400 -8.62 15.18 -20.81
N ASP A 401 -8.90 14.11 -21.56
CA ASP A 401 -10.23 13.86 -22.12
C ASP A 401 -11.24 13.22 -21.17
N LEU A 402 -10.77 12.64 -20.05
CA LEU A 402 -11.64 11.97 -19.07
C LEU A 402 -11.67 12.64 -17.70
N GLY A 403 -10.66 13.42 -17.34
CA GLY A 403 -10.63 14.08 -16.03
C GLY A 403 -11.74 15.13 -15.90
N ILE A 404 -12.43 15.09 -14.77
CA ILE A 404 -13.57 15.97 -14.50
C ILE A 404 -13.13 17.44 -14.47
N ILE A 405 -11.92 17.72 -14.01
CA ILE A 405 -11.37 19.10 -14.02
C ILE A 405 -11.11 19.65 -15.43
N TYR A 406 -11.04 18.80 -16.44
CA TYR A 406 -10.78 19.19 -17.84
C TYR A 406 -12.04 19.32 -18.68
N ASN A 407 -13.20 19.59 -18.05
CA ASN A 407 -14.36 19.93 -18.84
C ASN A 407 -14.07 21.14 -19.74
N LYS A 408 -14.89 21.34 -20.75
CA LYS A 408 -14.70 22.41 -21.75
C LYS A 408 -14.63 23.83 -21.18
N TYR A 409 -14.89 24.01 -19.89
CA TYR A 409 -14.80 25.28 -19.17
C TYR A 409 -13.61 25.36 -18.22
N ALA A 410 -12.80 24.32 -18.15
CA ALA A 410 -11.69 24.21 -17.21
C ALA A 410 -10.35 24.70 -17.78
N ASP A 411 -10.38 25.54 -18.79
CA ASP A 411 -9.19 26.22 -19.34
C ASP A 411 -9.34 27.75 -19.22
N TYR A 412 -8.21 28.44 -19.25
CA TYR A 412 -8.17 29.91 -19.20
C TYR A 412 -8.24 30.54 -20.59
N THR A 413 -8.83 29.88 -21.58
CA THR A 413 -8.99 30.45 -22.94
C THR A 413 -10.07 31.54 -22.99
N THR A 414 -11.06 31.44 -22.08
CA THR A 414 -12.14 32.45 -22.00
C THR A 414 -11.64 33.69 -21.30
N ARG A 415 -11.80 34.84 -21.95
CA ARG A 415 -11.52 36.17 -21.42
C ARG A 415 -12.81 36.96 -21.32
N LEU A 416 -13.03 37.60 -20.18
CA LEU A 416 -14.25 38.33 -19.86
C LEU A 416 -13.87 39.73 -19.34
N ASP A 417 -14.59 40.75 -19.78
CA ASP A 417 -14.27 42.16 -19.51
C ASP A 417 -15.28 42.84 -18.58
N THR A 418 -16.46 42.25 -18.43
CA THR A 418 -17.54 42.85 -17.67
C THR A 418 -18.22 41.84 -16.72
N THR A 419 -18.80 42.35 -15.64
CA THR A 419 -19.60 41.56 -14.70
C THR A 419 -20.77 40.84 -15.37
N LYS A 420 -21.38 41.47 -16.39
CA LYS A 420 -22.47 40.88 -17.20
C LYS A 420 -21.98 39.65 -17.97
N GLU A 421 -20.83 39.73 -18.60
CA GLU A 421 -20.23 38.59 -19.32
C GLU A 421 -19.90 37.45 -18.36
N VAL A 422 -19.30 37.77 -17.21
CA VAL A 422 -18.99 36.76 -16.19
C VAL A 422 -20.25 36.06 -15.69
N LYS A 423 -21.31 36.84 -15.35
CA LYS A 423 -22.59 36.28 -14.93
C LYS A 423 -23.18 35.36 -16.00
N ASN A 424 -23.20 35.78 -17.25
CA ASN A 424 -23.73 35.01 -18.35
C ASN A 424 -22.91 33.73 -18.61
N TYR A 425 -21.58 33.83 -18.58
CA TYR A 425 -20.70 32.72 -18.81
C TYR A 425 -20.83 31.66 -17.70
N MET A 426 -20.78 32.06 -16.43
CA MET A 426 -20.97 31.18 -15.30
C MET A 426 -22.34 30.49 -15.32
N SER A 427 -23.42 31.26 -15.52
CA SER A 427 -24.77 30.71 -15.60
C SER A 427 -24.89 29.67 -16.72
N LYS A 428 -24.35 29.98 -17.90
CA LYS A 428 -24.29 29.00 -19.01
C LYS A 428 -23.53 27.73 -18.64
N CYS A 429 -22.34 27.85 -18.02
CA CYS A 429 -21.54 26.71 -17.63
C CYS A 429 -22.26 25.83 -16.60
N ILE A 430 -22.84 26.46 -15.58
CA ILE A 430 -23.54 25.76 -14.51
C ILE A 430 -24.81 25.09 -15.02
N ASP A 431 -25.64 25.80 -15.79
CA ASP A 431 -26.91 25.27 -16.34
C ASP A 431 -26.70 24.11 -17.30
N GLU A 432 -25.58 24.10 -18.05
CA GLU A 432 -25.27 23.03 -18.98
C GLU A 432 -24.85 21.72 -18.25
N VAL A 433 -24.32 21.85 -17.04
CA VAL A 433 -23.81 20.71 -16.24
C VAL A 433 -24.78 20.33 -15.11
N LEU A 434 -25.63 21.25 -14.67
CA LEU A 434 -26.69 20.98 -13.70
C LEU A 434 -27.63 19.88 -14.21
N GLY A 435 -27.69 18.78 -13.47
CA GLY A 435 -28.43 17.59 -13.85
C GLY A 435 -27.54 16.43 -14.29
N LYS A 436 -26.26 16.70 -14.56
CA LYS A 436 -25.21 15.67 -14.61
C LYS A 436 -24.61 15.56 -13.20
N LYS A 437 -24.33 14.36 -12.73
CA LYS A 437 -23.81 14.12 -11.37
C LYS A 437 -22.30 14.41 -11.28
N TYR A 438 -21.82 15.55 -11.76
CA TYR A 438 -20.39 15.89 -11.79
C TYR A 438 -20.13 17.21 -11.11
N ASP A 439 -18.97 17.31 -10.50
CA ASP A 439 -18.40 18.60 -10.16
C ASP A 439 -18.03 19.36 -11.42
N LEU A 440 -18.23 20.66 -11.40
CA LEU A 440 -17.93 21.54 -12.50
C LEU A 440 -16.80 22.48 -12.14
N THR A 441 -15.71 22.43 -12.89
CA THR A 441 -14.65 23.44 -12.82
C THR A 441 -14.86 24.46 -13.93
N ILE A 442 -14.96 25.74 -13.57
CA ILE A 442 -15.05 26.87 -14.50
C ILE A 442 -13.80 27.71 -14.35
N LYS A 443 -13.07 27.94 -15.43
CA LYS A 443 -11.91 28.82 -15.46
C LYS A 443 -12.10 29.93 -16.50
N PHE A 444 -11.65 31.12 -16.16
CA PHE A 444 -11.58 32.23 -17.08
C PHE A 444 -10.59 33.29 -16.61
N ILE A 445 -10.20 34.17 -17.51
CA ILE A 445 -9.41 35.37 -17.19
C ILE A 445 -10.33 36.56 -17.23
N TYR A 446 -10.42 37.31 -16.13
CA TYR A 446 -11.02 38.61 -16.07
C TYR A 446 -9.98 39.66 -16.39
N THR A 447 -10.14 40.39 -17.48
CA THR A 447 -9.11 41.25 -18.06
C THR A 447 -8.82 42.52 -17.25
N LYS A 448 -9.71 42.85 -16.30
CA LYS A 448 -9.51 43.98 -15.37
C LYS A 448 -8.88 43.49 -14.05
N SER A 449 -8.16 44.35 -13.41
CA SER A 449 -7.49 44.07 -12.14
C SER A 449 -8.35 44.37 -10.90
N ASP A 450 -9.58 44.88 -11.09
CA ASP A 450 -10.48 45.14 -9.98
C ASP A 450 -11.16 43.85 -9.50
N ILE A 451 -11.34 43.72 -8.18
CA ILE A 451 -11.95 42.56 -7.53
C ILE A 451 -13.47 42.68 -7.41
N SER A 452 -14.07 43.71 -7.96
CA SER A 452 -15.54 43.99 -7.87
C SER A 452 -16.40 42.87 -8.47
N ILE A 453 -15.79 42.02 -9.29
CA ILE A 453 -16.43 40.88 -9.91
C ILE A 453 -16.72 39.73 -8.91
N GLU A 454 -16.01 39.65 -7.77
CA GLU A 454 -16.21 38.54 -6.81
C GLU A 454 -17.62 38.56 -6.20
N ASP A 455 -18.19 39.73 -5.99
CA ASP A 455 -19.60 39.86 -5.55
C ASP A 455 -20.54 39.26 -6.59
N THR A 456 -20.28 39.53 -7.86
CA THR A 456 -21.08 38.96 -8.97
C THR A 456 -20.93 37.43 -9.04
N ILE A 457 -19.73 36.92 -8.87
CA ILE A 457 -19.45 35.48 -8.83
C ILE A 457 -20.21 34.83 -7.67
N ASN A 458 -20.09 35.41 -6.48
CA ASN A 458 -20.75 34.92 -5.28
C ASN A 458 -22.26 34.97 -5.39
N ASP A 459 -22.84 36.03 -5.96
CA ASP A 459 -24.29 36.15 -6.17
C ASP A 459 -24.84 35.05 -7.11
N VAL A 460 -24.10 34.72 -8.18
CA VAL A 460 -24.45 33.63 -9.09
C VAL A 460 -24.42 32.31 -8.34
N LEU A 461 -23.31 32.02 -7.63
CA LEU A 461 -23.09 30.76 -6.91
C LEU A 461 -24.13 30.57 -5.80
N LEU A 462 -24.40 31.59 -5.00
CA LEU A 462 -25.42 31.56 -3.95
C LEU A 462 -26.82 31.33 -4.51
N GLY A 463 -27.13 31.89 -5.70
CA GLY A 463 -28.38 31.61 -6.41
C GLY A 463 -28.54 30.13 -6.75
N TYR A 464 -27.52 29.52 -7.28
CA TYR A 464 -27.49 28.08 -7.59
C TYR A 464 -27.45 27.20 -6.33
N ASN A 465 -26.70 27.57 -5.30
CA ASN A 465 -26.71 26.88 -4.01
C ASN A 465 -28.13 26.80 -3.43
N LYS A 466 -28.85 27.94 -3.38
CA LYS A 466 -30.25 28.00 -2.88
C LYS A 466 -31.20 27.14 -3.72
N LYS A 467 -30.98 27.09 -5.03
CA LYS A 467 -31.89 26.39 -5.96
C LYS A 467 -31.65 24.90 -6.04
N TYR A 468 -30.38 24.44 -5.94
CA TYR A 468 -29.99 23.09 -6.27
C TYR A 468 -29.19 22.38 -5.16
N GLY A 469 -28.86 23.07 -4.04
CA GLY A 469 -28.08 22.54 -2.96
C GLY A 469 -26.62 22.28 -3.31
N CYS A 470 -26.06 23.06 -4.27
CA CYS A 470 -24.67 22.91 -4.70
C CYS A 470 -23.72 23.66 -3.77
N GLY A 471 -22.61 23.03 -3.39
CA GLY A 471 -21.46 23.72 -2.80
C GLY A 471 -20.61 24.40 -3.87
N TYR A 472 -19.72 25.31 -3.47
CA TYR A 472 -18.75 25.90 -4.37
C TYR A 472 -17.48 26.35 -3.67
N SER A 473 -16.38 26.43 -4.43
CA SER A 473 -15.15 27.11 -4.02
C SER A 473 -14.70 28.09 -5.12
N LEU A 474 -14.05 29.16 -4.69
CA LEU A 474 -13.52 30.20 -5.56
C LEU A 474 -12.04 30.39 -5.27
N ASN A 475 -11.20 30.26 -6.28
CA ASN A 475 -9.78 30.62 -6.22
C ASN A 475 -9.49 31.71 -7.25
N ARG A 476 -8.57 32.64 -6.90
CA ARG A 476 -8.13 33.74 -7.72
C ARG A 476 -6.61 33.81 -7.72
N GLU A 477 -6.04 33.95 -8.91
CA GLU A 477 -4.60 34.11 -9.12
C GLU A 477 -4.32 35.29 -10.05
N SER A 478 -3.13 35.89 -9.95
CA SER A 478 -2.69 36.89 -10.91
C SER A 478 -2.34 36.24 -12.25
N ALA A 479 -2.93 36.70 -13.32
CA ALA A 479 -2.56 36.31 -14.69
C ALA A 479 -1.58 37.31 -15.34
N GLY A 480 -0.87 38.10 -14.54
CA GLY A 480 0.06 39.14 -14.99
C GLY A 480 -0.66 40.23 -15.76
N ILE A 481 -0.12 40.58 -16.94
CA ILE A 481 -0.72 41.61 -17.82
C ILE A 481 -2.10 41.20 -18.39
N LEU A 482 -2.49 39.95 -18.26
CA LEU A 482 -3.75 39.44 -18.78
C LEU A 482 -4.93 39.69 -17.83
N GLY A 483 -4.68 40.13 -16.58
CA GLY A 483 -5.71 40.38 -15.58
C GLY A 483 -5.70 39.37 -14.42
N LEU A 484 -6.88 38.98 -13.97
CA LEU A 484 -7.07 38.02 -12.88
C LEU A 484 -7.64 36.70 -13.41
N ALA A 485 -6.97 35.58 -13.08
CA ALA A 485 -7.42 34.24 -13.39
C ALA A 485 -8.33 33.71 -12.28
N TYR A 486 -9.54 33.30 -12.63
CA TYR A 486 -10.50 32.72 -11.70
C TYR A 486 -10.69 31.22 -11.95
N THR A 487 -10.62 30.46 -10.90
CA THR A 487 -11.02 29.05 -10.88
C THR A 487 -12.19 28.90 -9.91
N ILE A 488 -13.31 28.44 -10.42
CA ILE A 488 -14.55 28.24 -9.65
C ILE A 488 -14.89 26.75 -9.76
N ARG A 489 -15.11 26.12 -8.62
CA ARG A 489 -15.60 24.75 -8.55
C ARG A 489 -17.01 24.77 -7.98
N VAL A 490 -17.91 24.08 -8.67
CA VAL A 490 -19.29 23.86 -8.24
C VAL A 490 -19.47 22.38 -8.06
N PHE A 491 -19.85 21.96 -6.86
CA PHE A 491 -20.03 20.55 -6.51
C PHE A 491 -21.40 20.31 -5.87
N LYS A 492 -21.92 19.10 -6.04
CA LYS A 492 -23.25 18.72 -5.57
C LYS A 492 -23.17 17.66 -4.49
#